data_470c473612410bdd1ae2b6f169d471e1
#
_entry.id   470c473612410bdd1ae2b6f169d471e1
#
_cell.length_a   1.000
_cell.length_b   1.000
_cell.length_c   1.000
_cell.angle_alpha   90.00
_cell.angle_beta   90.00
_cell.angle_gamma   90.00
#
_symmetry.space_group_name_H-M   'P 1'
#
loop_
_entity.id
_entity.type
_entity.pdbx_description
1 polymer ?
#
loop_
_entity_poly.entity_id
_entity_poly.type
_entity_poly.pdbx_seq_one_letter_code
_entity_poly.pdbx_strand_id
1 'polypeptide(L)'
;MRRFSSLTPLRRVSIIHAVNSTSPGARGFTLIELLVVISVLGIILAFFVPTIVGRVTTNARRVATLQEMRMLRDAIAGDPDIRMGGEMVVTGFKNDYGRWPRHLIELATKDPFVPPYTQYVYTAKEALTPWDPYLKKGWNGPYVREDGKQGYLDDAWGTDYQFYAEGSETLALWSAGQDQLFLGQPGARDSDDIKVFF
;
A
#
# COMPACT_ATOMS: atom_id res chain seq x y z
N MET A 1 -74.80 -50.94 -51.50
CA MET A 1 -75.58 -49.97 -52.36
C MET A 1 -75.28 -48.54 -51.94
N ARG A 2 -74.82 -47.71 -52.89
CA ARG A 2 -74.85 -46.24 -52.90
C ARG A 2 -73.94 -45.54 -51.85
N ARG A 3 -73.24 -44.40 -52.12
CA ARG A 3 -72.88 -43.69 -53.37
C ARG A 3 -71.69 -42.75 -52.96
N PHE A 4 -70.82 -42.59 -53.87
CA PHE A 4 -69.73 -41.57 -53.86
C PHE A 4 -70.28 -40.14 -53.73
N SER A 5 -69.60 -39.37 -52.97
CA SER A 5 -69.65 -37.89 -53.12
C SER A 5 -68.23 -37.39 -53.02
N SER A 6 -67.77 -36.91 -54.15
CA SER A 6 -66.47 -36.24 -54.32
C SER A 6 -66.51 -34.86 -53.70
N LEU A 7 -65.55 -34.50 -52.84
CA LEU A 7 -65.26 -33.14 -52.42
C LEU A 7 -63.90 -32.72 -52.98
N THR A 8 -63.98 -31.71 -53.80
CA THR A 8 -62.87 -31.03 -54.45
C THR A 8 -62.00 -30.29 -53.45
N PRO A 9 -60.66 -30.40 -53.52
CA PRO A 9 -59.80 -29.60 -52.59
C PRO A 9 -59.69 -28.18 -53.07
N LEU A 10 -60.04 -27.23 -52.18
CA LEU A 10 -59.77 -25.80 -52.33
C LEU A 10 -58.28 -25.53 -52.31
N ARG A 11 -57.80 -25.01 -53.41
CA ARG A 11 -56.42 -24.55 -53.61
C ARG A 11 -56.22 -23.27 -52.82
N ARG A 12 -55.46 -23.35 -51.67
CA ARG A 12 -54.98 -22.21 -50.94
C ARG A 12 -53.92 -21.48 -51.77
N VAL A 13 -54.24 -20.30 -52.21
CA VAL A 13 -53.27 -19.38 -52.79
C VAL A 13 -52.53 -18.71 -51.62
N SER A 14 -51.30 -19.08 -51.39
CA SER A 14 -50.43 -18.40 -50.47
C SER A 14 -49.85 -17.14 -51.13
N ILE A 15 -50.34 -16.01 -50.74
CA ILE A 15 -49.73 -14.70 -51.08
C ILE A 15 -48.51 -14.54 -50.23
N ILE A 16 -47.32 -14.79 -50.80
CA ILE A 16 -46.05 -14.47 -50.15
C ILE A 16 -45.86 -12.95 -50.28
N HIS A 17 -46.10 -12.25 -49.19
CA HIS A 17 -45.66 -10.84 -49.08
C HIS A 17 -44.13 -10.87 -48.92
N ALA A 18 -43.40 -10.56 -49.97
CA ALA A 18 -41.99 -10.24 -49.87
C ALA A 18 -41.84 -8.92 -49.10
N VAL A 19 -41.54 -9.04 -47.80
CA VAL A 19 -41.10 -7.87 -47.01
C VAL A 19 -39.67 -7.56 -47.47
N ASN A 20 -39.59 -6.53 -48.29
CA ASN A 20 -38.33 -5.94 -48.71
C ASN A 20 -37.76 -5.20 -47.49
N SER A 21 -37.07 -5.87 -46.58
CA SER A 21 -36.29 -5.26 -45.53
C SER A 21 -35.02 -4.67 -46.17
N THR A 22 -35.10 -3.40 -46.56
CA THR A 22 -33.92 -2.59 -46.82
C THR A 22 -33.24 -2.36 -45.49
N SER A 23 -32.33 -3.27 -45.12
CA SER A 23 -31.39 -3.02 -44.03
C SER A 23 -30.56 -1.77 -44.43
N PRO A 24 -30.52 -0.74 -43.57
CA PRO A 24 -29.63 0.39 -43.84
C PRO A 24 -28.21 -0.16 -43.92
N GLY A 25 -27.57 -0.01 -45.06
CA GLY A 25 -26.25 -0.52 -45.35
C GLY A 25 -25.29 -0.09 -44.24
N ALA A 26 -24.79 -1.04 -43.50
CA ALA A 26 -23.72 -0.83 -42.51
C ALA A 26 -22.55 -0.22 -43.29
N ARG A 27 -22.33 1.10 -43.15
CA ARG A 27 -21.15 1.77 -43.69
C ARG A 27 -19.95 1.21 -42.92
N GLY A 28 -19.13 0.39 -43.58
CA GLY A 28 -17.88 -0.07 -43.03
C GLY A 28 -16.93 1.09 -42.76
N PHE A 29 -16.21 1.04 -41.65
CA PHE A 29 -15.16 2.01 -41.32
C PHE A 29 -14.05 1.95 -42.40
N THR A 30 -13.58 3.10 -42.81
CA THR A 30 -12.43 3.20 -43.71
C THR A 30 -11.15 3.03 -42.90
N LEU A 31 -10.11 2.46 -43.53
CA LEU A 31 -8.81 2.27 -42.91
C LEU A 31 -8.21 3.59 -42.41
N ILE A 32 -8.41 4.67 -43.15
CA ILE A 32 -7.92 6.00 -42.74
C ILE A 32 -8.69 6.55 -41.53
N GLU A 33 -9.97 6.29 -41.41
CA GLU A 33 -10.78 6.72 -40.26
C GLU A 33 -10.32 6.04 -38.98
N LEU A 34 -10.01 4.73 -39.05
CA LEU A 34 -9.44 4.00 -37.94
C LEU A 34 -8.04 4.55 -37.56
N LEU A 35 -7.21 4.83 -38.57
CA LEU A 35 -5.87 5.39 -38.35
C LEU A 35 -5.92 6.74 -37.64
N VAL A 36 -6.83 7.64 -38.06
CA VAL A 36 -7.01 8.94 -37.40
C VAL A 36 -7.47 8.76 -35.95
N VAL A 37 -8.43 7.88 -35.69
CA VAL A 37 -8.94 7.63 -34.33
C VAL A 37 -7.83 7.13 -33.41
N ILE A 38 -7.05 6.11 -33.81
CA ILE A 38 -5.96 5.60 -32.97
C ILE A 38 -4.85 6.64 -32.77
N SER A 39 -4.58 7.48 -33.77
CA SER A 39 -3.60 8.57 -33.65
C SER A 39 -4.04 9.60 -32.61
N VAL A 40 -5.29 10.03 -32.66
CA VAL A 40 -5.86 10.99 -31.67
C VAL A 40 -5.90 10.38 -30.29
N LEU A 41 -6.34 9.12 -30.16
CA LEU A 41 -6.32 8.41 -28.86
C LEU A 41 -4.89 8.29 -28.32
N GLY A 42 -3.90 7.98 -29.17
CA GLY A 42 -2.49 7.90 -28.78
C GLY A 42 -1.97 9.23 -28.20
N ILE A 43 -2.29 10.34 -28.84
CA ILE A 43 -1.92 11.67 -28.34
C ILE A 43 -2.58 11.97 -27.00
N ILE A 44 -3.87 11.71 -26.86
CA ILE A 44 -4.61 11.91 -25.59
C ILE A 44 -3.97 11.08 -24.47
N LEU A 45 -3.75 9.78 -24.70
CA LEU A 45 -3.15 8.88 -23.72
C LEU A 45 -1.74 9.32 -23.32
N ALA A 46 -0.93 9.82 -24.26
CA ALA A 46 0.42 10.28 -23.98
C ALA A 46 0.46 11.42 -22.94
N PHE A 47 -0.57 12.29 -22.90
CA PHE A 47 -0.67 13.36 -21.91
C PHE A 47 -1.30 12.93 -20.58
N PHE A 48 -2.30 12.06 -20.63
CA PHE A 48 -3.05 11.69 -19.42
C PHE A 48 -2.40 10.59 -18.58
N VAL A 49 -1.79 9.57 -19.21
CA VAL A 49 -1.22 8.42 -18.51
C VAL A 49 -0.14 8.82 -17.49
N PRO A 50 0.86 9.67 -17.80
CA PRO A 50 1.90 10.04 -16.84
C PRO A 50 1.33 10.72 -15.60
N THR A 51 0.32 11.57 -15.77
CA THR A 51 -0.30 12.31 -14.67
C THR A 51 -1.05 11.40 -13.71
N ILE A 52 -1.78 10.41 -14.24
CA ILE A 52 -2.54 9.46 -13.44
C ILE A 52 -1.59 8.52 -12.70
N VAL A 53 -0.61 7.96 -13.39
CA VAL A 53 0.36 7.02 -12.81
C VAL A 53 1.13 7.68 -11.67
N GLY A 54 1.59 8.93 -11.85
CA GLY A 54 2.32 9.66 -10.80
C GLY A 54 1.50 9.82 -9.51
N ARG A 55 0.23 10.18 -9.61
CA ARG A 55 -0.65 10.34 -8.44
C ARG A 55 -0.95 9.01 -7.74
N VAL A 56 -1.20 7.95 -8.51
CA VAL A 56 -1.49 6.62 -7.96
C VAL A 56 -0.28 6.07 -7.21
N THR A 57 0.92 6.20 -7.77
CA THR A 57 2.15 5.72 -7.12
C THR A 57 2.45 6.47 -5.82
N THR A 58 2.30 7.79 -5.79
CA THR A 58 2.49 8.60 -4.58
C THR A 58 1.52 8.21 -3.47
N ASN A 59 0.23 8.06 -3.80
CA ASN A 59 -0.77 7.63 -2.83
C ASN A 59 -0.50 6.20 -2.30
N ALA A 60 -0.08 5.29 -3.18
CA ALA A 60 0.27 3.93 -2.77
C ALA A 60 1.46 3.92 -1.80
N ARG A 61 2.50 4.72 -2.07
CA ARG A 61 3.65 4.88 -1.17
C ARG A 61 3.24 5.45 0.18
N ARG A 62 2.41 6.51 0.18
CA ARG A 62 1.91 7.11 1.42
C ARG A 62 1.14 6.10 2.28
N VAL A 63 0.26 5.30 1.66
CA VAL A 63 -0.49 4.26 2.38
C VAL A 63 0.44 3.18 2.91
N ALA A 64 1.42 2.72 2.13
CA ALA A 64 2.40 1.73 2.56
C ALA A 64 3.22 2.25 3.76
N THR A 65 3.76 3.48 3.68
CA THR A 65 4.49 4.13 4.78
C THR A 65 3.62 4.22 6.05
N LEU A 66 2.36 4.65 5.92
CA LEU A 66 1.45 4.73 7.08
C LEU A 66 1.19 3.36 7.73
N GLN A 67 1.04 2.31 6.93
CA GLN A 67 0.85 0.96 7.47
C GLN A 67 2.11 0.47 8.19
N GLU A 68 3.26 0.69 7.62
CA GLU A 68 4.54 0.33 8.21
C GLU A 68 4.81 1.10 9.51
N MET A 69 4.61 2.41 9.52
CA MET A 69 4.74 3.23 10.73
C MET A 69 3.80 2.78 11.85
N ARG A 70 2.59 2.32 11.54
CA ARG A 70 1.68 1.75 12.54
C ARG A 70 2.22 0.43 13.09
N MET A 71 2.73 -0.46 12.24
CA MET A 71 3.37 -1.69 12.70
C MET A 71 4.59 -1.39 13.58
N LEU A 72 5.40 -0.41 13.21
CA LEU A 72 6.54 0.04 14.04
C LEU A 72 6.08 0.65 15.36
N ARG A 73 5.02 1.46 15.36
CA ARG A 73 4.41 1.98 16.60
C ARG A 73 4.00 0.85 17.52
N ASP A 74 3.30 -0.16 16.99
CA ASP A 74 2.82 -1.29 17.77
C ASP A 74 3.98 -2.16 18.27
N ALA A 75 5.06 -2.31 17.49
CA ALA A 75 6.30 -2.96 17.92
C ALA A 75 7.02 -2.19 19.06
N ILE A 76 6.92 -0.87 19.05
CA ILE A 76 7.54 0.00 20.07
C ILE A 76 6.69 0.10 21.32
N ALA A 77 5.43 0.53 21.17
CA ALA A 77 4.54 0.86 22.27
C ALA A 77 3.71 -0.34 22.75
N GLY A 78 3.56 -1.34 21.92
CA GLY A 78 2.65 -2.46 22.08
C GLY A 78 1.34 -2.24 21.34
N ASP A 79 0.70 -3.33 20.95
CA ASP A 79 -0.63 -3.31 20.33
C ASP A 79 -1.70 -3.34 21.44
N PRO A 80 -2.51 -2.29 21.58
CA PRO A 80 -3.51 -2.21 22.64
C PRO A 80 -4.66 -3.21 22.45
N ASP A 81 -4.80 -3.78 21.25
CA ASP A 81 -5.89 -4.70 20.91
C ASP A 81 -5.55 -6.16 21.21
N ILE A 82 -4.29 -6.48 21.49
CA ILE A 82 -3.90 -7.84 21.83
C ILE A 82 -4.36 -8.21 23.24
N ARG A 83 -5.17 -9.27 23.32
CA ARG A 83 -5.66 -9.84 24.58
C ARG A 83 -5.28 -11.32 24.68
N MET A 84 -4.74 -11.71 25.81
CA MET A 84 -4.53 -13.12 26.15
C MET A 84 -5.33 -13.47 27.40
N GLY A 85 -6.20 -14.49 27.30
CA GLY A 85 -7.01 -14.91 28.44
C GLY A 85 -8.00 -13.86 28.97
N GLY A 86 -8.37 -12.85 28.15
CA GLY A 86 -9.23 -11.74 28.52
C GLY A 86 -8.53 -10.54 29.12
N GLU A 87 -7.23 -10.65 29.42
CA GLU A 87 -6.40 -9.54 29.88
C GLU A 87 -5.67 -8.87 28.72
N MET A 88 -5.48 -7.55 28.82
CA MET A 88 -4.68 -6.80 27.86
C MET A 88 -3.21 -7.16 28.05
N VAL A 89 -2.58 -7.63 26.99
CA VAL A 89 -1.15 -7.95 26.98
C VAL A 89 -0.43 -6.83 26.23
N VAL A 90 0.14 -5.90 26.98
CA VAL A 90 0.96 -4.83 26.40
C VAL A 90 2.35 -5.42 26.15
N THR A 91 2.59 -5.83 24.90
CA THR A 91 3.90 -6.26 24.42
C THR A 91 4.47 -5.17 23.55
N GLY A 92 5.76 -4.89 23.67
CA GLY A 92 6.43 -3.88 22.85
C GLY A 92 7.76 -3.50 23.49
N PHE A 93 8.67 -2.97 22.68
CA PHE A 93 10.01 -2.63 23.13
C PHE A 93 10.02 -1.74 24.38
N LYS A 94 9.21 -0.67 24.38
CA LYS A 94 9.13 0.26 25.51
C LYS A 94 8.68 -0.41 26.79
N ASN A 95 7.72 -1.30 26.71
CA ASN A 95 7.19 -2.02 27.88
C ASN A 95 8.20 -3.02 28.41
N ASP A 96 8.82 -3.78 27.53
CA ASP A 96 9.77 -4.83 27.88
C ASP A 96 11.11 -4.25 28.34
N TYR A 97 11.62 -3.25 27.65
CA TYR A 97 12.93 -2.66 27.94
C TYR A 97 12.89 -1.48 28.92
N GLY A 98 11.74 -0.81 29.05
CA GLY A 98 11.52 0.30 30.00
C GLY A 98 11.91 1.68 29.48
N ARG A 99 12.29 1.81 28.20
CA ARG A 99 12.57 3.08 27.52
C ARG A 99 12.16 3.05 26.06
N TRP A 100 12.14 4.19 25.42
CA TRP A 100 12.01 4.27 23.97
C TRP A 100 13.26 3.71 23.27
N PRO A 101 13.12 3.08 22.09
CA PRO A 101 14.28 2.72 21.28
C PRO A 101 15.02 3.99 20.85
N ARG A 102 16.33 3.96 20.85
CA ARG A 102 17.16 5.06 20.35
C ARG A 102 17.21 5.06 18.83
N HIS A 103 17.17 3.86 18.26
CA HIS A 103 17.12 3.64 16.80
C HIS A 103 16.20 2.45 16.52
N LEU A 104 15.55 2.45 15.37
CA LEU A 104 14.63 1.36 14.97
C LEU A 104 15.31 0.01 14.86
N ILE A 105 16.63 -0.02 14.64
CA ILE A 105 17.43 -1.23 14.60
C ILE A 105 17.36 -2.04 15.92
N GLU A 106 17.13 -1.39 17.05
CA GLU A 106 16.96 -2.05 18.36
C GLU A 106 15.70 -2.94 18.38
N LEU A 107 14.77 -2.74 17.45
CA LEU A 107 13.59 -3.59 17.34
C LEU A 107 13.90 -4.95 16.68
N ALA A 108 14.90 -4.99 15.83
CA ALA A 108 15.27 -6.19 15.07
C ALA A 108 16.34 -7.03 15.80
N THR A 109 17.28 -6.37 16.46
CA THR A 109 18.42 -7.07 17.11
C THR A 109 18.78 -6.47 18.46
N LYS A 110 19.22 -7.33 19.36
CA LYS A 110 19.79 -6.92 20.65
C LYS A 110 21.25 -6.42 20.54
N ASP A 111 21.91 -6.76 19.44
CA ASP A 111 23.30 -6.39 19.18
C ASP A 111 23.41 -5.63 17.84
N PRO A 112 23.18 -4.31 17.86
CA PRO A 112 23.18 -3.48 16.66
C PRO A 112 24.58 -3.26 16.07
N PHE A 113 25.64 -3.79 16.69
CA PHE A 113 27.02 -3.70 16.20
C PHE A 113 27.44 -4.87 15.31
N VAL A 114 26.63 -5.92 15.26
CA VAL A 114 26.91 -7.08 14.40
C VAL A 114 26.50 -6.76 12.96
N PRO A 115 27.32 -7.10 11.94
CA PRO A 115 26.89 -6.96 10.54
C PRO A 115 25.53 -7.63 10.31
N PRO A 116 24.64 -7.03 9.51
CA PRO A 116 24.86 -5.93 8.55
C PRO A 116 24.67 -4.50 9.10
N TYR A 117 24.44 -4.32 10.38
CA TYR A 117 24.01 -3.06 11.01
C TYR A 117 25.12 -2.07 11.33
N THR A 118 26.38 -2.42 11.06
CA THR A 118 27.55 -1.59 11.38
C THR A 118 27.62 -0.27 10.63
N GLN A 119 26.82 -0.08 9.59
CA GLN A 119 26.74 1.17 8.84
C GLN A 119 26.03 2.29 9.61
N TYR A 120 25.20 1.95 10.58
CA TYR A 120 24.52 2.95 11.40
C TYR A 120 25.48 3.43 12.50
N VAL A 121 25.69 4.75 12.56
CA VAL A 121 26.55 5.37 13.57
C VAL A 121 25.88 5.28 14.92
N TYR A 122 26.09 4.18 15.59
CA TYR A 122 25.59 3.97 16.94
C TYR A 122 26.58 4.62 17.92
N THR A 123 26.17 5.72 18.54
CA THR A 123 27.00 6.42 19.53
C THR A 123 27.07 5.69 20.87
N ALA A 124 26.11 4.84 21.18
CA ALA A 124 26.09 4.02 22.38
C ALA A 124 26.60 2.61 22.07
N LYS A 125 27.82 2.29 22.47
CA LYS A 125 28.48 0.99 22.25
C LYS A 125 28.00 -0.10 23.23
N GLU A 126 26.71 -0.11 23.58
CA GLU A 126 26.17 -1.07 24.52
C GLU A 126 25.14 -1.97 23.83
N ALA A 127 25.43 -3.27 23.82
CA ALA A 127 24.44 -4.26 23.47
C ALA A 127 23.25 -4.15 24.44
N LEU A 128 22.04 -4.42 23.94
CA LEU A 128 20.85 -4.39 24.79
C LEU A 128 20.88 -5.53 25.79
N THR A 129 20.47 -5.25 27.03
CA THR A 129 20.37 -6.27 28.08
C THR A 129 19.37 -7.34 27.64
N PRO A 130 19.75 -8.63 27.67
CA PRO A 130 18.82 -9.72 27.35
C PRO A 130 17.62 -9.75 28.30
N TRP A 131 16.55 -10.38 27.86
CA TRP A 131 15.34 -10.57 28.65
C TRP A 131 15.61 -11.37 29.92
N ASP A 132 15.18 -10.83 31.05
CA ASP A 132 15.16 -11.53 32.36
C ASP A 132 13.71 -11.95 32.67
N PRO A 133 13.40 -13.26 32.70
CA PRO A 133 12.05 -13.75 32.97
C PRO A 133 11.56 -13.49 34.40
N TYR A 134 12.45 -13.30 35.35
CA TYR A 134 12.10 -13.03 36.75
C TYR A 134 11.74 -11.55 36.96
N LEU A 135 12.54 -10.67 36.37
CA LEU A 135 12.29 -9.24 36.44
C LEU A 135 11.28 -8.76 35.39
N LYS A 136 10.99 -9.60 34.40
CA LYS A 136 10.17 -9.26 33.22
C LYS A 136 10.65 -7.97 32.55
N LYS A 137 11.97 -7.87 32.40
CA LYS A 137 12.65 -6.70 31.82
C LYS A 137 13.80 -7.14 30.93
N GLY A 138 14.06 -6.33 29.92
CA GLY A 138 15.12 -6.55 28.96
C GLY A 138 14.60 -6.71 27.53
N TRP A 139 15.51 -6.97 26.59
CA TRP A 139 15.16 -7.14 25.18
C TRP A 139 14.53 -8.50 24.92
N ASN A 140 13.24 -8.52 24.59
CA ASN A 140 12.41 -9.72 24.37
C ASN A 140 12.06 -9.92 22.88
N GLY A 141 12.72 -9.18 21.99
CA GLY A 141 12.48 -9.22 20.55
C GLY A 141 13.00 -10.50 19.85
N PRO A 142 12.99 -10.54 18.53
CA PRO A 142 12.77 -9.38 17.64
C PRO A 142 11.30 -8.89 17.62
N TYR A 143 11.11 -7.58 17.65
CA TYR A 143 9.80 -6.94 17.60
C TYR A 143 9.36 -6.65 16.17
N VAL A 144 10.32 -6.57 15.24
CA VAL A 144 10.08 -6.47 13.81
C VAL A 144 10.77 -7.61 13.08
N ARG A 145 10.20 -8.03 11.97
CA ARG A 145 10.80 -9.06 11.14
C ARG A 145 11.90 -8.46 10.27
N GLU A 146 13.12 -8.95 10.48
CA GLU A 146 14.24 -8.62 9.61
C GLU A 146 14.29 -9.60 8.42
N ASP A 147 14.21 -9.07 7.21
CA ASP A 147 14.26 -9.85 5.97
C ASP A 147 15.60 -9.70 5.21
N GLY A 148 16.57 -9.06 5.86
CA GLY A 148 17.88 -8.74 5.28
C GLY A 148 17.89 -7.52 4.37
N LYS A 149 16.75 -6.85 4.17
CA LYS A 149 16.63 -5.62 3.36
C LYS A 149 16.55 -4.35 4.18
N GLN A 150 16.35 -4.51 5.50
CA GLN A 150 16.24 -3.39 6.44
C GLN A 150 15.13 -2.37 6.08
N GLY A 151 14.11 -2.84 5.34
CA GLY A 151 13.04 -1.97 4.83
C GLY A 151 12.23 -1.27 5.91
N TYR A 152 12.27 -1.77 7.16
CA TYR A 152 11.62 -1.13 8.31
C TYR A 152 12.36 0.13 8.82
N LEU A 153 13.53 0.45 8.27
CA LEU A 153 14.29 1.65 8.61
C LEU A 153 13.92 2.85 7.76
N ASP A 154 13.47 2.58 6.52
CA ASP A 154 13.23 3.60 5.51
C ASP A 154 11.73 3.66 5.15
N ASP A 155 11.27 4.83 4.81
CA ASP A 155 9.94 5.01 4.25
C ASP A 155 9.86 4.56 2.78
N ALA A 156 8.65 4.56 2.18
CA ALA A 156 8.46 4.13 0.80
C ALA A 156 9.14 5.05 -0.25
N TRP A 157 9.74 6.16 0.15
CA TRP A 157 10.54 7.04 -0.70
C TRP A 157 12.04 6.86 -0.48
N GLY A 158 12.44 6.00 0.49
CA GLY A 158 13.83 5.67 0.79
C GLY A 158 14.50 6.66 1.73
N THR A 159 13.73 7.29 2.60
CA THR A 159 14.23 8.17 3.65
C THR A 159 14.08 7.51 5.01
N ASP A 160 15.15 7.52 5.82
CA ASP A 160 15.15 6.94 7.16
C ASP A 160 14.05 7.54 8.03
N TYR A 161 13.30 6.69 8.74
CA TYR A 161 12.36 7.14 9.77
C TYR A 161 13.10 7.82 10.91
N GLN A 162 12.51 8.88 11.44
CA GLN A 162 13.02 9.57 12.60
C GLN A 162 12.01 9.56 13.75
N PHE A 163 12.50 9.74 14.97
CA PHE A 163 11.64 10.01 16.10
C PHE A 163 11.37 11.52 16.21
N TYR A 164 10.09 11.87 16.22
CA TYR A 164 9.66 13.24 16.56
C TYR A 164 9.60 13.37 18.07
N ALA A 165 10.35 14.32 18.60
CA ALA A 165 10.39 14.59 20.03
C ALA A 165 10.08 16.06 20.30
N GLU A 166 9.41 16.32 21.42
CA GLU A 166 9.20 17.65 21.94
C GLU A 166 9.83 17.72 23.34
N GLY A 167 10.87 18.56 23.48
CA GLY A 167 11.70 18.54 24.69
C GLY A 167 12.43 17.20 24.85
N SER A 168 12.19 16.52 25.98
CA SER A 168 12.79 15.22 26.28
C SER A 168 11.88 14.02 25.95
N GLU A 169 10.66 14.27 25.47
CA GLU A 169 9.66 13.22 25.21
C GLU A 169 9.60 12.86 23.74
N THR A 170 9.69 11.55 23.46
CA THR A 170 9.46 11.02 22.11
C THR A 170 7.95 10.82 21.91
N LEU A 171 7.38 11.55 20.97
CA LEU A 171 5.93 11.61 20.77
C LEU A 171 5.43 10.81 19.58
N ALA A 172 6.27 10.68 18.52
CA ALA A 172 5.83 10.07 17.28
C ALA A 172 6.99 9.46 16.50
N LEU A 173 6.65 8.56 15.59
CA LEU A 173 7.50 8.18 14.46
C LEU A 173 7.23 9.15 13.32
N TRP A 174 8.27 9.54 12.58
CA TRP A 174 8.23 10.60 11.59
C TRP A 174 8.87 10.14 10.27
N SER A 175 8.16 10.32 9.15
CA SER A 175 8.64 10.16 7.77
C SER A 175 8.65 11.50 7.08
N ALA A 176 9.69 11.76 6.29
CA ALA A 176 9.83 12.97 5.49
C ALA A 176 8.91 13.01 4.26
N GLY A 177 8.28 11.89 3.91
CA GLY A 177 7.33 11.83 2.82
C GLY A 177 7.95 11.98 1.43
N GLN A 178 7.20 12.58 0.50
CA GLN A 178 7.54 12.59 -0.92
C GLN A 178 8.75 13.47 -1.25
N ASP A 179 8.94 14.56 -0.55
CA ASP A 179 10.06 15.48 -0.81
C ASP A 179 11.37 15.04 -0.13
N GLN A 180 11.30 14.00 0.72
CA GLN A 180 12.43 13.41 1.46
C GLN A 180 13.13 14.40 2.42
N LEU A 181 12.44 15.47 2.81
CA LEU A 181 12.93 16.52 3.68
C LEU A 181 12.03 16.67 4.90
N PHE A 182 12.60 16.61 6.09
CA PHE A 182 11.86 16.84 7.32
C PHE A 182 11.55 18.32 7.50
N LEU A 183 10.41 18.66 8.10
CA LEU A 183 10.04 20.01 8.40
C LEU A 183 11.15 20.74 9.14
N GLY A 184 11.46 21.96 8.68
CA GLY A 184 12.57 22.78 9.19
C GLY A 184 13.84 22.71 8.35
N GLN A 185 13.94 21.78 7.40
CA GLN A 185 15.02 21.77 6.41
C GLN A 185 14.70 22.72 5.25
N PRO A 186 15.72 23.30 4.59
CA PRO A 186 15.50 24.16 3.43
C PRO A 186 14.79 23.41 2.30
N GLY A 187 13.63 23.90 1.87
CA GLY A 187 12.83 23.32 0.81
C GLY A 187 11.79 22.29 1.26
N ALA A 188 11.77 21.92 2.54
CA ALA A 188 10.80 20.99 3.10
C ALA A 188 9.35 21.49 2.97
N ARG A 189 8.43 20.57 2.78
CA ARG A 189 6.98 20.81 2.73
C ARG A 189 6.30 20.05 3.87
N ASP A 190 5.73 20.77 4.81
CA ASP A 190 5.02 20.18 5.96
C ASP A 190 3.88 19.26 5.56
N SER A 191 3.25 19.50 4.40
CA SER A 191 2.14 18.70 3.90
C SER A 191 2.51 17.27 3.50
N ASP A 192 3.80 17.00 3.26
CA ASP A 192 4.28 15.69 2.81
C ASP A 192 4.68 14.80 3.98
N ASP A 193 5.06 15.41 5.11
CA ASP A 193 5.46 14.72 6.33
C ASP A 193 4.34 13.86 6.89
N ILE A 194 4.73 12.69 7.41
CA ILE A 194 3.81 11.76 8.06
C ILE A 194 4.28 11.52 9.48
N LYS A 195 3.41 11.73 10.46
CA LYS A 195 3.67 11.46 11.88
C LYS A 195 2.67 10.47 12.43
N VAL A 196 3.17 9.44 13.10
CA VAL A 196 2.34 8.46 13.83
C VAL A 196 2.70 8.53 15.29
N PHE A 197 1.77 9.05 16.09
CA PHE A 197 1.94 9.26 17.53
C PHE A 197 1.80 7.94 18.31
N PHE A 198 2.50 7.87 19.43
CA PHE A 198 2.53 6.74 20.35
C PHE A 198 1.40 6.80 21.38
#